data_43174caf65eef09d2d6a884e3d703dbc
#
_entry.id   43174caf65eef09d2d6a884e3d703dbc
#
_cell.length_a   1.000
_cell.length_b   1.000
_cell.length_c   1.000
_cell.angle_alpha   90.00
_cell.angle_beta   90.00
_cell.angle_gamma   90.00
#
_symmetry.space_group_name_H-M   'P 1'
#
loop_
_entity.id
_entity.type
_entity.pdbx_description
1 polymer ?
#
loop_
_entity_poly.entity_id
_entity_poly.type
_entity_poly.pdbx_seq_one_letter_code
_entity_poly.pdbx_strand_id
1 'polypeptide(L)'
;GTTVAKGAKLAELESDKSVFEFEAPCAGRVIEWKCRAGDIVPSGTALLRMETTDVSQRHLLAAASAATATSSPMPAPAAAPAAPVGLQWTPRATKLAQEAGLDPAKITDIGATGPGGRVSGDDVARYLEQHKTVPAPAAIAAPAAPVVAPAGDDTVCIAGVGFAVPKNVMSTGEILKNFPDRTEEEIFKLTGIRERRYAGENESATDLAVVAVQHALKQAGITADSLDGVIMATLIPDQPVPSMASRLARQIGAPHALAFDLNAACAGWLYALEVGRAFIRGGTGKRILVVTAELLSRITNPKDKETAFLFGDGSGAAVLTSDAGGHRLHRMSLSGDANAYDAIQRTGGGALRPVPHPSGSDRDHFYLQMDGGAVFKAAVKAFADKIEVTMKQHGLTPDQVGWVVPHQANERILKAVSKRVGIPYEKFVMTISKYGNTSAASVSMALGWAAEEGIFHPGDRIIFCSVGAGLTFAGGLLVW
;
A
#
# COMPACT_ATOMS: atom_id res chain seq x y z
N GLY A 1 -40.43 24.07 7.03
CA GLY A 1 -39.82 24.91 6.09
C GLY A 1 -39.19 26.20 6.61
N THR A 2 -38.22 26.11 7.55
CA THR A 2 -37.51 27.28 8.08
C THR A 2 -36.38 27.67 7.12
N THR A 3 -36.30 28.99 6.80
CA THR A 3 -35.18 29.52 6.00
C THR A 3 -34.00 29.77 6.93
N VAL A 4 -32.79 29.33 6.52
CA VAL A 4 -31.58 29.42 7.29
C VAL A 4 -30.44 30.05 6.48
N ALA A 5 -29.56 30.78 7.13
CA ALA A 5 -28.33 31.29 6.52
C ALA A 5 -27.23 30.19 6.54
N LYS A 6 -26.24 30.30 5.66
CA LYS A 6 -25.05 29.46 5.73
C LYS A 6 -24.33 29.66 7.08
N GLY A 7 -23.93 28.55 7.72
CA GLY A 7 -23.31 28.55 9.04
C GLY A 7 -24.30 28.70 10.23
N ALA A 8 -25.62 28.76 9.98
CA ALA A 8 -26.59 28.77 11.08
C ALA A 8 -26.62 27.38 11.77
N LYS A 9 -26.57 27.39 13.11
CA LYS A 9 -26.66 26.14 13.90
C LYS A 9 -28.03 25.50 13.69
N LEU A 10 -28.03 24.21 13.30
CA LEU A 10 -29.23 23.42 13.00
C LEU A 10 -29.49 22.36 14.05
N ALA A 11 -28.45 21.72 14.58
CA ALA A 11 -28.53 20.66 15.58
C ALA A 11 -27.24 20.52 16.35
N GLU A 12 -27.26 19.77 17.45
CA GLU A 12 -26.08 19.23 18.11
C GLU A 12 -25.99 17.74 17.85
N LEU A 13 -24.82 17.26 17.47
CA LEU A 13 -24.52 15.87 17.28
C LEU A 13 -23.52 15.41 18.33
N GLU A 14 -23.87 14.37 19.07
CA GLU A 14 -23.03 13.81 20.11
C GLU A 14 -22.38 12.51 19.58
N SER A 15 -21.07 12.38 19.78
CA SER A 15 -20.33 11.16 19.56
C SER A 15 -19.67 10.70 20.86
N ASP A 16 -19.13 9.50 20.90
CA ASP A 16 -18.45 8.91 22.08
C ASP A 16 -17.40 9.82 22.73
N LYS A 17 -16.88 10.81 22.02
CA LYS A 17 -15.72 11.62 22.45
C LYS A 17 -15.95 13.14 22.38
N SER A 18 -17.00 13.60 21.71
CA SER A 18 -17.20 15.04 21.48
C SER A 18 -18.62 15.37 21.05
N VAL A 19 -19.02 16.61 21.34
CA VAL A 19 -20.26 17.20 20.85
C VAL A 19 -19.91 18.16 19.72
N PHE A 20 -20.60 18.03 18.57
CA PHE A 20 -20.42 18.87 17.40
C PHE A 20 -21.66 19.69 17.11
N GLU A 21 -21.50 20.96 16.79
CA GLU A 21 -22.57 21.77 16.24
C GLU A 21 -22.73 21.47 14.74
N PHE A 22 -23.90 21.03 14.33
CA PHE A 22 -24.23 20.82 12.93
C PHE A 22 -24.80 22.12 12.36
N GLU A 23 -24.03 22.73 11.48
CA GLU A 23 -24.35 24.01 10.85
C GLU A 23 -24.92 23.82 9.43
N ALA A 24 -25.72 24.79 8.98
CA ALA A 24 -26.25 24.80 7.62
C ALA A 24 -25.12 24.94 6.60
N PRO A 25 -24.93 23.97 5.67
CA PRO A 25 -23.83 24.00 4.69
C PRO A 25 -24.00 25.12 3.64
N CYS A 26 -25.20 25.64 3.48
CA CYS A 26 -25.55 26.73 2.56
C CYS A 26 -26.76 27.50 3.06
N ALA A 27 -26.99 28.70 2.51
CA ALA A 27 -28.25 29.40 2.69
C ALA A 27 -29.36 28.67 1.93
N GLY A 28 -30.53 28.50 2.56
CA GLY A 28 -31.64 27.80 1.92
C GLY A 28 -32.80 27.54 2.86
N ARG A 29 -33.77 26.76 2.40
CA ARG A 29 -34.96 26.37 3.17
C ARG A 29 -34.88 24.90 3.55
N VAL A 30 -34.97 24.58 4.84
CA VAL A 30 -35.07 23.21 5.32
C VAL A 30 -36.46 22.65 4.96
N ILE A 31 -36.49 21.61 4.14
CA ILE A 31 -37.73 20.98 3.67
C ILE A 31 -38.17 19.88 4.62
N GLU A 32 -37.21 19.03 5.03
CA GLU A 32 -37.49 17.84 5.81
C GLU A 32 -36.28 17.45 6.65
N TRP A 33 -36.50 17.05 7.90
CA TRP A 33 -35.54 16.32 8.71
C TRP A 33 -35.69 14.83 8.48
N LYS A 34 -34.59 14.12 8.25
CA LYS A 34 -34.58 12.67 8.06
C LYS A 34 -34.33 11.90 9.36
N CYS A 35 -34.02 12.59 10.44
CA CYS A 35 -33.81 12.05 11.77
C CYS A 35 -34.52 12.91 12.83
N ARG A 36 -34.71 12.38 14.01
CA ARG A 36 -35.31 13.05 15.18
C ARG A 36 -34.27 13.23 16.28
N ALA A 37 -34.51 14.13 17.20
CA ALA A 37 -33.67 14.29 18.38
C ALA A 37 -33.62 12.95 19.17
N GLY A 38 -32.41 12.50 19.46
CA GLY A 38 -32.18 11.22 20.14
C GLY A 38 -31.95 10.02 19.21
N ASP A 39 -32.09 10.15 17.90
CA ASP A 39 -31.79 9.10 16.95
C ASP A 39 -30.27 8.88 16.81
N ILE A 40 -29.84 7.63 16.75
CA ILE A 40 -28.47 7.27 16.41
C ILE A 40 -28.35 7.17 14.88
N VAL A 41 -27.58 8.07 14.29
CA VAL A 41 -27.40 8.13 12.83
C VAL A 41 -25.99 7.69 12.43
N PRO A 42 -25.84 6.69 11.54
CA PRO A 42 -24.54 6.29 11.02
C PRO A 42 -23.83 7.42 10.25
N SER A 43 -22.51 7.44 10.29
CA SER A 43 -21.73 8.39 9.49
C SER A 43 -22.06 8.26 8.00
N GLY A 44 -22.22 9.39 7.29
CA GLY A 44 -22.63 9.42 5.90
C GLY A 44 -24.15 9.43 5.66
N THR A 45 -24.97 9.36 6.71
CA THR A 45 -26.44 9.44 6.59
C THR A 45 -26.88 10.89 6.38
N ALA A 46 -27.81 11.13 5.44
CA ALA A 46 -28.41 12.43 5.23
C ALA A 46 -29.30 12.81 6.40
N LEU A 47 -28.99 13.89 7.11
CA LEU A 47 -29.72 14.35 8.30
C LEU A 47 -30.98 15.16 7.94
N LEU A 48 -30.90 15.92 6.86
CA LEU A 48 -32.01 16.76 6.41
C LEU A 48 -32.00 16.95 4.88
N ARG A 49 -33.11 17.45 4.35
CA ARG A 49 -33.27 17.90 2.98
C ARG A 49 -33.49 19.39 2.95
N MET A 50 -32.72 20.09 2.13
CA MET A 50 -32.80 21.54 1.94
C MET A 50 -33.09 21.88 0.48
N GLU A 51 -33.80 22.98 0.29
CA GLU A 51 -33.92 23.66 -1.00
C GLU A 51 -33.00 24.88 -1.00
N THR A 52 -32.10 24.96 -2.01
CA THR A 52 -31.12 26.03 -2.09
C THR A 52 -30.85 26.39 -3.56
N THR A 53 -30.49 27.65 -3.80
CA THR A 53 -29.99 28.13 -5.07
C THR A 53 -28.46 28.05 -5.17
N ASP A 54 -27.78 27.59 -4.11
CA ASP A 54 -26.31 27.47 -4.07
C ASP A 54 -25.85 26.30 -4.93
N VAL A 55 -25.35 26.63 -6.13
CA VAL A 55 -24.84 25.64 -7.11
C VAL A 55 -23.60 24.86 -6.62
N SER A 56 -22.89 25.35 -5.60
CA SER A 56 -21.73 24.64 -5.02
C SER A 56 -22.11 23.33 -4.34
N GLN A 57 -23.39 23.16 -3.97
CA GLN A 57 -23.90 21.97 -3.29
C GLN A 57 -24.48 20.92 -4.25
N ARG A 58 -24.29 21.03 -5.56
CA ARG A 58 -24.80 20.08 -6.56
C ARG A 58 -24.34 18.63 -6.36
N HIS A 59 -23.16 18.45 -5.75
CA HIS A 59 -22.65 17.11 -5.43
C HIS A 59 -23.50 16.36 -4.40
N LEU A 60 -24.28 17.06 -3.55
CA LEU A 60 -25.19 16.46 -2.59
C LEU A 60 -26.53 16.02 -3.22
N LEU A 61 -26.89 16.54 -4.42
CA LEU A 61 -28.10 16.15 -5.14
C LEU A 61 -27.99 14.74 -5.74
N ALA A 62 -26.80 14.31 -6.17
CA ALA A 62 -26.58 13.01 -6.78
C ALA A 62 -26.78 11.85 -5.79
N ALA A 63 -26.48 12.04 -4.51
CA ALA A 63 -26.69 11.04 -3.47
C ALA A 63 -28.18 10.80 -3.13
N ALA A 64 -29.03 11.81 -3.33
CA ALA A 64 -30.46 11.69 -3.06
C ALA A 64 -31.24 10.96 -4.18
N SER A 65 -30.74 10.98 -5.42
CA SER A 65 -31.38 10.36 -6.59
C SER A 65 -31.19 8.84 -6.64
N ALA A 66 -30.14 8.31 -6.01
CA ALA A 66 -29.85 6.87 -6.00
C ALA A 66 -30.70 6.07 -4.97
N ALA A 67 -31.37 6.77 -4.04
CA ALA A 67 -32.15 6.13 -2.98
C ALA A 67 -33.67 6.00 -3.28
N THR A 68 -34.14 6.43 -4.48
CA THR A 68 -35.57 6.48 -4.81
C THR A 68 -36.01 5.58 -5.97
N ALA A 69 -35.24 4.59 -6.33
CA ALA A 69 -35.68 3.59 -7.31
C ALA A 69 -35.82 2.21 -6.64
N THR A 70 -36.92 1.94 -5.97
CA THR A 70 -37.69 0.69 -5.94
C THR A 70 -38.61 0.63 -4.72
N SER A 71 -39.88 0.98 -4.90
CA SER A 71 -41.00 0.30 -4.20
C SER A 71 -42.31 0.64 -4.90
N SER A 72 -42.79 -0.29 -5.72
CA SER A 72 -44.19 -0.37 -6.11
C SER A 72 -44.98 -0.95 -4.95
N PRO A 73 -46.24 -0.52 -4.70
CA PRO A 73 -47.00 -0.95 -3.56
C PRO A 73 -47.60 -2.35 -3.79
N MET A 74 -47.37 -3.25 -2.85
CA MET A 74 -48.16 -4.47 -2.70
C MET A 74 -49.22 -4.30 -1.58
N PRO A 75 -50.37 -4.93 -1.70
CA PRO A 75 -51.50 -4.75 -0.79
C PRO A 75 -51.29 -5.39 0.58
N ALA A 76 -51.90 -4.80 1.61
CA ALA A 76 -51.78 -5.18 2.98
C ALA A 76 -52.26 -6.64 3.22
N PRO A 77 -51.49 -7.46 3.93
CA PRO A 77 -52.01 -8.71 4.51
C PRO A 77 -52.52 -8.47 5.92
N ALA A 78 -53.54 -9.24 6.25
CA ALA A 78 -54.26 -9.29 7.52
C ALA A 78 -53.34 -9.60 8.72
N ALA A 79 -53.76 -9.15 9.89
CA ALA A 79 -53.10 -9.31 11.18
C ALA A 79 -52.59 -10.75 11.44
N ALA A 80 -51.32 -10.90 11.64
CA ALA A 80 -50.70 -12.11 12.17
C ALA A 80 -50.39 -11.93 13.68
N PRO A 81 -50.40 -13.02 14.47
CA PRO A 81 -50.33 -12.96 15.93
C PRO A 81 -48.97 -12.44 16.43
N ALA A 82 -49.00 -11.83 17.62
CA ALA A 82 -47.86 -11.20 18.28
C ALA A 82 -46.63 -12.11 18.31
N ALA A 83 -45.50 -11.60 17.79
CA ALA A 83 -44.19 -12.21 17.91
C ALA A 83 -43.74 -12.23 19.39
N PRO A 84 -42.97 -13.24 19.84
CA PRO A 84 -42.47 -13.30 21.20
C PRO A 84 -41.55 -12.09 21.49
N VAL A 85 -41.75 -11.47 22.65
CA VAL A 85 -40.98 -10.34 23.15
C VAL A 85 -39.52 -10.78 23.29
N GLY A 86 -38.63 -10.33 22.41
CA GLY A 86 -37.20 -10.61 22.48
C GLY A 86 -36.61 -10.04 23.77
N LEU A 87 -35.58 -10.71 24.31
CA LEU A 87 -34.84 -10.31 25.49
C LEU A 87 -34.35 -8.86 25.35
N GLN A 88 -34.68 -8.01 26.30
CA GLN A 88 -34.18 -6.62 26.32
C GLN A 88 -32.82 -6.56 26.97
N TRP A 89 -31.86 -5.88 26.33
CA TRP A 89 -30.48 -5.77 26.77
C TRP A 89 -30.21 -4.37 27.31
N THR A 90 -29.37 -4.27 28.35
CA THR A 90 -28.85 -2.97 28.76
C THR A 90 -27.71 -2.54 27.81
N PRO A 91 -27.44 -1.22 27.64
CA PRO A 91 -26.35 -0.75 26.77
C PRO A 91 -24.99 -1.36 27.12
N ARG A 92 -24.72 -1.53 28.43
CA ARG A 92 -23.49 -2.18 28.93
C ARG A 92 -23.41 -3.66 28.54
N ALA A 93 -24.52 -4.38 28.61
CA ALA A 93 -24.61 -5.79 28.21
C ALA A 93 -24.40 -5.97 26.70
N THR A 94 -25.03 -5.11 25.91
CA THR A 94 -24.86 -5.13 24.45
C THR A 94 -23.41 -4.90 24.06
N LYS A 95 -22.74 -3.91 24.68
CA LYS A 95 -21.32 -3.61 24.43
C LYS A 95 -20.42 -4.78 24.79
N LEU A 96 -20.59 -5.37 25.97
CA LEU A 96 -19.82 -6.53 26.45
C LEU A 96 -20.00 -7.76 25.55
N ALA A 97 -21.22 -8.03 25.08
CA ALA A 97 -21.48 -9.12 24.14
C ALA A 97 -20.78 -8.89 22.79
N GLN A 98 -20.85 -7.68 22.24
CA GLN A 98 -20.18 -7.31 20.98
C GLN A 98 -18.66 -7.37 21.09
N GLU A 99 -18.07 -6.90 22.19
CA GLU A 99 -16.63 -7.01 22.45
C GLU A 99 -16.18 -8.47 22.55
N ALA A 100 -17.06 -9.37 22.98
CA ALA A 100 -16.83 -10.80 23.02
C ALA A 100 -17.17 -11.54 21.72
N GLY A 101 -17.52 -10.82 20.64
CA GLY A 101 -17.87 -11.40 19.34
C GLY A 101 -19.25 -12.06 19.29
N LEU A 102 -20.12 -11.77 20.26
CA LEU A 102 -21.49 -12.30 20.34
C LEU A 102 -22.49 -11.32 19.75
N ASP A 103 -23.46 -11.83 19.00
CA ASP A 103 -24.58 -11.06 18.46
C ASP A 103 -25.77 -11.15 19.43
N PRO A 104 -26.14 -10.06 20.16
CA PRO A 104 -27.23 -10.06 21.10
C PRO A 104 -28.60 -10.52 20.53
N ALA A 105 -28.80 -10.33 19.21
CA ALA A 105 -30.04 -10.73 18.54
C ALA A 105 -30.16 -12.26 18.36
N LYS A 106 -29.06 -12.98 18.46
CA LYS A 106 -29.00 -14.44 18.26
C LYS A 106 -28.95 -15.24 19.58
N ILE A 107 -28.81 -14.55 20.72
CA ILE A 107 -28.74 -15.20 22.02
C ILE A 107 -30.12 -15.21 22.64
N THR A 108 -30.67 -16.41 22.84
CA THR A 108 -32.01 -16.62 23.39
C THR A 108 -32.01 -17.31 24.75
N ASP A 109 -30.85 -17.81 25.20
CA ASP A 109 -30.67 -18.66 26.38
C ASP A 109 -29.88 -17.97 27.51
N ILE A 110 -29.70 -16.66 27.43
CA ILE A 110 -29.04 -15.87 28.50
C ILE A 110 -30.05 -15.45 29.58
N GLY A 111 -29.66 -15.63 30.85
CA GLY A 111 -30.47 -15.16 31.98
C GLY A 111 -30.53 -13.64 32.04
N ALA A 112 -31.73 -13.04 32.16
CA ALA A 112 -31.95 -11.60 32.28
C ALA A 112 -32.21 -11.20 33.72
N THR A 113 -31.18 -10.98 34.53
CA THR A 113 -31.27 -10.67 35.98
C THR A 113 -31.17 -9.16 36.28
N GLY A 114 -30.99 -8.32 35.28
CA GLY A 114 -30.91 -6.87 35.45
C GLY A 114 -32.24 -6.18 35.75
N PRO A 115 -32.22 -4.88 36.12
CA PRO A 115 -33.41 -4.11 36.45
C PRO A 115 -34.48 -4.14 35.32
N GLY A 116 -35.72 -4.47 35.68
CA GLY A 116 -36.80 -4.58 34.72
C GLY A 116 -36.75 -5.83 33.84
N GLY A 117 -36.05 -6.92 34.26
CA GLY A 117 -35.94 -8.17 33.49
C GLY A 117 -35.08 -8.05 32.24
N ARG A 118 -34.13 -7.14 32.25
CA ARG A 118 -33.19 -6.95 31.14
C ARG A 118 -31.86 -7.72 31.34
N VAL A 119 -31.25 -8.12 30.24
CA VAL A 119 -29.91 -8.69 30.30
C VAL A 119 -28.90 -7.62 30.74
N SER A 120 -28.17 -7.88 31.83
CA SER A 120 -27.18 -7.03 32.42
C SER A 120 -25.77 -7.40 31.97
N GLY A 121 -24.78 -6.52 32.21
CA GLY A 121 -23.37 -6.84 31.95
C GLY A 121 -22.86 -8.07 32.72
N ASP A 122 -23.40 -8.30 33.93
CA ASP A 122 -23.01 -9.45 34.77
C ASP A 122 -23.63 -10.76 34.25
N ASP A 123 -24.79 -10.68 33.58
CA ASP A 123 -25.38 -11.84 32.89
C ASP A 123 -24.54 -12.26 31.69
N VAL A 124 -24.03 -11.27 30.91
CA VAL A 124 -23.10 -11.53 29.80
C VAL A 124 -21.81 -12.13 30.30
N ALA A 125 -21.25 -11.61 31.39
CA ALA A 125 -20.01 -12.16 31.98
C ALA A 125 -20.19 -13.62 32.41
N ARG A 126 -21.30 -13.95 33.07
CA ARG A 126 -21.65 -15.34 33.45
C ARG A 126 -21.88 -16.23 32.22
N TYR A 127 -22.56 -15.74 31.22
CA TYR A 127 -22.77 -16.46 29.97
C TYR A 127 -21.45 -16.79 29.26
N LEU A 128 -20.54 -15.83 29.17
CA LEU A 128 -19.20 -16.05 28.63
C LEU A 128 -18.38 -17.06 29.45
N GLU A 129 -18.53 -17.07 30.75
CA GLU A 129 -17.84 -18.01 31.63
C GLU A 129 -18.37 -19.44 31.48
N GLN A 130 -19.68 -19.59 31.33
CA GLN A 130 -20.33 -20.88 31.08
C GLN A 130 -20.07 -21.46 29.69
N HIS A 131 -19.78 -20.61 28.71
CA HIS A 131 -19.53 -20.99 27.32
C HIS A 131 -18.04 -20.90 26.92
N LYS A 132 -17.10 -20.86 27.88
CA LYS A 132 -15.65 -20.87 27.65
C LYS A 132 -15.11 -22.08 26.87
N THR A 133 -15.95 -23.06 26.56
CA THR A 133 -15.56 -24.28 25.82
C THR A 133 -16.11 -24.35 24.39
N VAL A 134 -16.58 -23.25 23.81
CA VAL A 134 -16.79 -23.24 22.37
C VAL A 134 -15.41 -23.18 21.69
N PRO A 135 -15.01 -24.19 20.91
CA PRO A 135 -13.81 -24.06 20.09
C PRO A 135 -13.96 -22.78 19.30
N ALA A 136 -12.91 -21.95 19.31
CA ALA A 136 -12.84 -20.81 18.40
C ALA A 136 -13.30 -21.29 17.01
N PRO A 137 -14.14 -20.53 16.27
CA PRO A 137 -14.48 -20.91 14.92
C PRO A 137 -13.17 -21.26 14.24
N ALA A 138 -13.06 -22.49 13.75
CA ALA A 138 -11.83 -22.99 13.12
C ALA A 138 -11.39 -21.87 12.19
N ALA A 139 -10.24 -21.27 12.46
CA ALA A 139 -9.67 -20.29 11.57
C ALA A 139 -9.80 -20.94 10.20
N ILE A 140 -10.52 -20.30 9.28
CA ILE A 140 -10.55 -20.75 7.89
C ILE A 140 -9.08 -20.84 7.57
N ALA A 141 -8.54 -22.06 7.54
CA ALA A 141 -7.15 -22.29 7.24
C ALA A 141 -6.95 -21.53 5.94
N ALA A 142 -6.09 -20.52 5.97
CA ALA A 142 -5.70 -19.84 4.75
C ALA A 142 -5.43 -20.96 3.75
N PRO A 143 -6.06 -20.97 2.56
CA PRO A 143 -5.94 -22.09 1.65
C PRO A 143 -4.46 -22.38 1.58
N ALA A 144 -4.07 -23.61 1.94
CA ALA A 144 -2.69 -24.03 1.93
C ALA A 144 -2.19 -23.62 0.55
N ALA A 145 -1.17 -22.75 0.52
CA ALA A 145 -0.60 -22.33 -0.75
C ALA A 145 -0.35 -23.62 -1.51
N PRO A 146 -0.83 -23.75 -2.76
CA PRO A 146 -0.70 -24.99 -3.48
C PRO A 146 0.77 -25.40 -3.39
N VAL A 147 1.04 -26.56 -2.80
CA VAL A 147 2.35 -27.17 -2.84
C VAL A 147 2.54 -27.55 -4.30
N VAL A 148 3.02 -26.60 -5.08
CA VAL A 148 3.51 -26.88 -6.42
C VAL A 148 4.74 -27.75 -6.16
N ALA A 149 4.62 -29.03 -6.49
CA ALA A 149 5.76 -29.93 -6.50
C ALA A 149 6.94 -29.24 -7.18
N PRO A 150 8.18 -29.45 -6.74
CA PRO A 150 9.33 -28.92 -7.43
C PRO A 150 9.30 -29.47 -8.87
N ALA A 151 8.81 -28.64 -9.78
CA ALA A 151 9.00 -28.90 -11.20
C ALA A 151 10.50 -28.94 -11.43
N GLY A 152 10.96 -29.90 -12.23
CA GLY A 152 12.36 -30.14 -12.51
C GLY A 152 13.13 -28.86 -12.83
N ASP A 153 14.42 -28.96 -12.92
CA ASP A 153 15.51 -27.96 -12.96
C ASP A 153 15.34 -26.76 -13.92
N ASP A 154 14.19 -26.10 -13.87
CA ASP A 154 13.84 -24.87 -14.60
C ASP A 154 14.46 -23.66 -13.90
N THR A 155 15.75 -23.56 -13.99
CA THR A 155 16.51 -22.49 -13.36
C THR A 155 16.30 -21.19 -14.13
N VAL A 156 15.73 -20.18 -13.46
CA VAL A 156 15.71 -18.81 -13.95
C VAL A 156 16.82 -18.05 -13.24
N CYS A 157 17.63 -17.34 -14.02
CA CYS A 157 18.76 -16.57 -13.52
C CYS A 157 18.61 -15.07 -13.83
N ILE A 158 19.26 -14.25 -13.04
CA ILE A 158 19.58 -12.86 -13.39
C ILE A 158 20.93 -12.90 -14.10
N ALA A 159 20.95 -12.59 -15.39
CA ALA A 159 22.15 -12.57 -16.22
C ALA A 159 22.92 -11.23 -16.12
N GLY A 160 22.24 -10.16 -15.77
CA GLY A 160 22.86 -8.85 -15.60
C GLY A 160 21.94 -7.88 -14.89
N VAL A 161 22.53 -6.94 -14.17
CA VAL A 161 21.86 -5.89 -13.42
C VAL A 161 22.44 -4.52 -13.78
N GLY A 162 21.66 -3.48 -13.55
CA GLY A 162 22.12 -2.11 -13.74
C GLY A 162 21.26 -1.13 -12.98
N PHE A 163 21.78 0.05 -12.71
CA PHE A 163 21.03 1.13 -12.10
C PHE A 163 21.42 2.48 -12.70
N ALA A 164 20.57 3.47 -12.48
CA ALA A 164 20.80 4.84 -12.86
C ALA A 164 20.13 5.79 -11.87
N VAL A 165 20.76 6.95 -11.66
CA VAL A 165 20.24 8.03 -10.83
C VAL A 165 20.40 9.35 -11.56
N PRO A 166 19.50 10.33 -11.31
CA PRO A 166 19.67 11.69 -11.82
C PRO A 166 20.99 12.32 -11.34
N LYS A 167 21.50 13.26 -12.13
CA LYS A 167 22.72 13.99 -11.77
C LYS A 167 22.53 15.00 -10.65
N ASN A 168 21.33 15.58 -10.53
CA ASN A 168 21.07 16.62 -9.54
C ASN A 168 20.98 16.03 -8.13
N VAL A 169 21.86 16.50 -7.25
CA VAL A 169 21.81 16.17 -5.83
C VAL A 169 20.90 17.14 -5.12
N MET A 170 19.95 16.60 -4.36
CA MET A 170 19.11 17.36 -3.44
C MET A 170 19.48 16.99 -2.01
N SER A 171 20.20 17.87 -1.32
CA SER A 171 20.59 17.64 0.07
C SER A 171 19.40 17.82 1.02
N THR A 172 19.48 17.21 2.21
CA THR A 172 18.52 17.47 3.28
C THR A 172 18.51 18.94 3.69
N GLY A 173 19.68 19.62 3.68
CA GLY A 173 19.80 21.05 3.97
C GLY A 173 19.03 21.94 2.99
N GLU A 174 18.98 21.58 1.71
CA GLU A 174 18.16 22.31 0.73
C GLU A 174 16.66 22.19 0.99
N ILE A 175 16.19 21.01 1.37
CA ILE A 175 14.79 20.81 1.71
C ILE A 175 14.42 21.54 3.01
N LEU A 176 15.35 21.61 3.96
CA LEU A 176 15.18 22.31 5.25
C LEU A 176 14.90 23.81 5.12
N LYS A 177 15.18 24.42 3.96
CA LYS A 177 14.78 25.83 3.72
C LYS A 177 13.24 26.02 3.87
N ASN A 178 12.46 24.97 3.67
CA ASN A 178 11.02 24.99 3.90
C ASN A 178 10.61 24.64 5.35
N PHE A 179 11.55 24.23 6.21
CA PHE A 179 11.31 23.74 7.57
C PHE A 179 12.34 24.31 8.54
N PRO A 180 12.29 25.63 8.83
CA PRO A 180 13.33 26.33 9.63
C PRO A 180 13.45 25.82 11.07
N ASP A 181 12.43 25.11 11.57
CA ASP A 181 12.38 24.56 12.93
C ASP A 181 13.09 23.18 13.04
N ARG A 182 13.66 22.68 11.96
CA ARG A 182 14.30 21.35 11.92
C ARG A 182 15.78 21.46 11.61
N THR A 183 16.55 20.43 11.98
CA THR A 183 17.98 20.33 11.67
C THR A 183 18.28 19.10 10.80
N GLU A 184 19.39 19.13 10.08
CA GLU A 184 19.84 17.97 9.28
C GLU A 184 20.07 16.74 10.14
N GLU A 185 20.60 16.93 11.35
CA GLU A 185 20.90 15.82 12.26
C GLU A 185 19.61 15.14 12.79
N GLU A 186 18.56 15.92 13.06
CA GLU A 186 17.23 15.39 13.42
C GLU A 186 16.65 14.55 12.28
N ILE A 187 16.67 15.07 11.04
CA ILE A 187 16.16 14.37 9.89
C ILE A 187 16.96 13.10 9.62
N PHE A 188 18.30 13.17 9.72
CA PHE A 188 19.15 12.01 9.56
C PHE A 188 18.85 10.93 10.62
N LYS A 189 18.70 11.29 11.88
CA LYS A 189 18.30 10.35 12.95
C LYS A 189 16.96 9.71 12.70
N LEU A 190 16.01 10.44 12.08
CA LEU A 190 14.67 9.95 11.80
C LEU A 190 14.61 9.05 10.56
N THR A 191 15.43 9.31 9.54
CA THR A 191 15.29 8.70 8.21
C THR A 191 16.51 7.91 7.75
N GLY A 192 17.71 8.29 8.17
CA GLY A 192 18.99 7.83 7.63
C GLY A 192 19.37 8.50 6.32
N ILE A 193 18.69 9.57 5.89
CA ILE A 193 18.85 10.20 4.58
C ILE A 193 19.64 11.51 4.72
N ARG A 194 20.74 11.65 3.98
CA ARG A 194 21.51 12.89 3.86
C ARG A 194 21.21 13.63 2.58
N GLU A 195 21.08 12.88 1.49
CA GLU A 195 20.79 13.41 0.16
C GLU A 195 19.93 12.42 -0.65
N ARG A 196 19.38 12.90 -1.72
CA ARG A 196 18.70 12.11 -2.74
C ARG A 196 18.98 12.71 -4.10
N ARG A 197 18.48 12.07 -5.15
CA ARG A 197 18.62 12.54 -6.52
C ARG A 197 17.28 12.98 -7.03
N TYR A 198 17.24 14.10 -7.73
CA TYR A 198 16.03 14.62 -8.36
C TYR A 198 16.27 14.80 -9.85
N ALA A 199 15.38 14.25 -10.65
CA ALA A 199 15.40 14.40 -12.10
C ALA A 199 15.29 15.88 -12.49
N GLY A 200 15.99 16.25 -13.53
CA GLY A 200 15.87 17.56 -14.16
C GLY A 200 14.46 17.78 -14.73
N GLU A 201 14.13 19.03 -15.05
CA GLU A 201 12.80 19.38 -15.54
C GLU A 201 12.39 18.58 -16.79
N ASN A 202 13.32 18.37 -17.72
CA ASN A 202 13.12 17.67 -18.98
C ASN A 202 13.59 16.20 -18.96
N GLU A 203 13.99 15.67 -17.82
CA GLU A 203 14.43 14.29 -17.66
C GLU A 203 13.21 13.41 -17.32
N SER A 204 12.95 12.39 -18.14
CA SER A 204 11.86 11.44 -17.94
C SER A 204 12.33 10.20 -17.16
N ALA A 205 11.38 9.46 -16.58
CA ALA A 205 11.71 8.19 -15.94
C ALA A 205 12.24 7.18 -16.97
N THR A 206 11.75 7.21 -18.22
CA THR A 206 12.28 6.37 -19.30
C THR A 206 13.75 6.68 -19.60
N ASP A 207 14.21 7.95 -19.54
CA ASP A 207 15.59 8.29 -19.81
C ASP A 207 16.54 7.65 -18.79
N LEU A 208 16.16 7.64 -17.51
CA LEU A 208 16.90 6.90 -16.47
C LEU A 208 16.85 5.39 -16.70
N ALA A 209 15.66 4.87 -17.11
CA ALA A 209 15.52 3.45 -17.38
C ALA A 209 16.43 2.97 -18.51
N VAL A 210 16.58 3.76 -19.59
CA VAL A 210 17.51 3.45 -20.70
C VAL A 210 18.95 3.25 -20.20
N VAL A 211 19.42 4.12 -19.31
CA VAL A 211 20.78 4.01 -18.76
C VAL A 211 20.92 2.74 -17.90
N ALA A 212 19.99 2.49 -16.99
CA ALA A 212 20.00 1.28 -16.16
C ALA A 212 19.96 0.00 -17.00
N VAL A 213 19.16 -0.01 -18.06
CA VAL A 213 19.02 -1.15 -18.99
C VAL A 213 20.31 -1.37 -19.79
N GLN A 214 20.96 -0.31 -20.26
CA GLN A 214 22.23 -0.43 -20.99
C GLN A 214 23.31 -1.11 -20.11
N HIS A 215 23.39 -0.78 -18.82
CA HIS A 215 24.28 -1.45 -17.88
C HIS A 215 23.90 -2.93 -17.70
N ALA A 216 22.61 -3.24 -17.52
CA ALA A 216 22.13 -4.63 -17.34
C ALA A 216 22.39 -5.49 -18.60
N LEU A 217 22.10 -4.97 -19.80
CA LEU A 217 22.35 -5.67 -21.07
C LEU A 217 23.85 -5.90 -21.29
N LYS A 218 24.68 -4.91 -21.03
CA LYS A 218 26.14 -5.03 -21.13
C LYS A 218 26.68 -6.11 -20.19
N GLN A 219 26.22 -6.16 -18.95
CA GLN A 219 26.63 -7.19 -17.99
C GLN A 219 26.11 -8.58 -18.41
N ALA A 220 24.89 -8.67 -18.93
CA ALA A 220 24.34 -9.92 -19.47
C ALA A 220 24.99 -10.39 -20.76
N GLY A 221 25.77 -9.55 -21.45
CA GLY A 221 26.41 -9.87 -22.73
C GLY A 221 25.43 -10.08 -23.89
N ILE A 222 24.27 -9.41 -23.85
CA ILE A 222 23.21 -9.52 -24.88
C ILE A 222 22.81 -8.16 -25.44
N THR A 223 22.18 -8.19 -26.60
CA THR A 223 21.59 -7.01 -27.25
C THR A 223 20.09 -6.93 -26.98
N ALA A 224 19.51 -5.74 -27.06
CA ALA A 224 18.12 -5.50 -26.69
C ALA A 224 17.12 -6.18 -27.65
N ASP A 225 17.45 -6.37 -28.92
CA ASP A 225 16.64 -7.05 -29.92
C ASP A 225 16.45 -8.56 -29.62
N SER A 226 17.30 -9.12 -28.74
CA SER A 226 17.17 -10.51 -28.28
C SER A 226 16.20 -10.68 -27.11
N LEU A 227 15.61 -9.61 -26.60
CA LEU A 227 14.63 -9.66 -25.51
C LEU A 227 13.26 -10.09 -26.01
N ASP A 228 12.64 -11.03 -25.32
CA ASP A 228 11.27 -11.47 -25.55
C ASP A 228 10.24 -10.59 -24.83
N GLY A 229 10.65 -9.93 -23.75
CA GLY A 229 9.75 -9.08 -22.96
C GLY A 229 10.43 -8.00 -22.14
N VAL A 230 9.67 -6.93 -21.89
CA VAL A 230 10.01 -5.80 -21.04
C VAL A 230 8.88 -5.58 -20.03
N ILE A 231 9.16 -5.72 -18.75
CA ILE A 231 8.23 -5.48 -17.65
C ILE A 231 8.73 -4.26 -16.87
N MET A 232 7.94 -3.19 -16.87
CA MET A 232 8.23 -1.98 -16.13
C MET A 232 7.44 -1.93 -14.84
N ALA A 233 8.10 -1.93 -13.68
CA ALA A 233 7.45 -1.69 -12.41
C ALA A 233 7.60 -0.23 -12.01
N THR A 234 6.49 0.49 -11.97
CA THR A 234 6.43 1.90 -11.58
C THR A 234 5.07 2.26 -11.01
N LEU A 235 5.03 3.19 -10.07
CA LEU A 235 3.80 3.80 -9.58
C LEU A 235 3.48 5.14 -10.27
N ILE A 236 4.48 5.69 -11.00
CA ILE A 236 4.36 6.96 -11.70
C ILE A 236 5.01 6.85 -13.11
N PRO A 237 4.30 6.25 -14.08
CA PRO A 237 4.79 6.19 -15.45
C PRO A 237 4.86 7.60 -16.07
N ASP A 238 5.73 7.79 -17.07
CA ASP A 238 5.84 9.07 -17.81
C ASP A 238 4.51 9.53 -18.37
N GLN A 239 3.64 8.60 -18.74
CA GLN A 239 2.28 8.83 -19.22
C GLN A 239 1.40 7.59 -19.00
N PRO A 240 0.07 7.74 -18.87
CA PRO A 240 -0.82 6.59 -18.64
C PRO A 240 -0.94 5.64 -19.84
N VAL A 241 -0.87 6.14 -21.06
CA VAL A 241 -1.06 5.37 -22.32
C VAL A 241 -0.25 6.02 -23.45
N PRO A 242 0.51 5.26 -24.23
CA PRO A 242 0.89 3.84 -24.07
C PRO A 242 1.68 3.56 -22.80
N SER A 243 1.90 2.27 -22.46
CA SER A 243 2.72 1.89 -21.30
C SER A 243 4.13 2.42 -21.41
N MET A 244 4.74 2.72 -20.26
CA MET A 244 6.13 3.16 -20.19
C MET A 244 7.09 2.05 -20.66
N ALA A 245 6.75 0.77 -20.42
CA ALA A 245 7.50 -0.37 -20.95
C ALA A 245 7.55 -0.36 -22.47
N SER A 246 6.45 -0.04 -23.17
CA SER A 246 6.42 0.07 -24.63
C SER A 246 7.30 1.22 -25.15
N ARG A 247 7.31 2.36 -24.45
CA ARG A 247 8.19 3.47 -24.74
C ARG A 247 9.66 3.07 -24.59
N LEU A 248 9.98 2.40 -23.49
CA LEU A 248 11.33 1.91 -23.20
C LEU A 248 11.78 0.88 -24.24
N ALA A 249 10.95 -0.13 -24.55
CA ALA A 249 11.24 -1.15 -25.54
C ALA A 249 11.61 -0.55 -26.91
N ARG A 250 10.86 0.47 -27.34
CA ARG A 250 11.19 1.22 -28.57
C ARG A 250 12.53 1.93 -28.47
N GLN A 251 12.83 2.59 -27.34
CA GLN A 251 14.05 3.39 -27.18
C GLN A 251 15.32 2.53 -27.09
N ILE A 252 15.23 1.35 -26.48
CA ILE A 252 16.37 0.44 -26.36
C ILE A 252 16.60 -0.44 -27.61
N GLY A 253 15.69 -0.43 -28.57
CA GLY A 253 15.79 -1.25 -29.79
C GLY A 253 15.22 -2.66 -29.64
N ALA A 254 14.19 -2.85 -28.82
CA ALA A 254 13.44 -4.10 -28.65
C ALA A 254 11.96 -3.96 -29.06
N PRO A 255 11.64 -3.50 -30.31
CA PRO A 255 10.29 -3.12 -30.70
C PRO A 255 9.28 -4.27 -30.77
N HIS A 256 9.75 -5.51 -30.79
CA HIS A 256 8.92 -6.72 -30.87
C HIS A 256 8.78 -7.46 -29.54
N ALA A 257 9.47 -7.02 -28.49
CA ALA A 257 9.31 -7.56 -27.17
C ALA A 257 7.89 -7.27 -26.63
N LEU A 258 7.27 -8.24 -25.94
CA LEU A 258 6.07 -7.95 -25.17
C LEU A 258 6.39 -6.83 -24.13
N ALA A 259 5.48 -5.89 -23.93
CA ALA A 259 5.78 -4.77 -23.05
C ALA A 259 4.54 -4.31 -22.27
N PHE A 260 4.64 -4.21 -20.96
CA PHE A 260 3.58 -3.69 -20.10
C PHE A 260 4.13 -3.14 -18.78
N ASP A 261 3.34 -2.25 -18.16
CA ASP A 261 3.63 -1.71 -16.84
C ASP A 261 2.92 -2.52 -15.75
N LEU A 262 3.58 -2.64 -14.59
CA LEU A 262 3.09 -3.29 -13.39
C LEU A 262 3.17 -2.32 -12.22
N ASN A 263 2.11 -2.22 -11.44
CA ASN A 263 2.09 -1.42 -10.22
C ASN A 263 1.81 -2.28 -8.99
N ALA A 264 2.79 -2.40 -8.10
CA ALA A 264 2.68 -2.91 -6.75
C ALA A 264 3.44 -1.99 -5.77
N ALA A 265 3.43 -0.69 -6.09
CA ALA A 265 4.14 0.36 -5.37
C ALA A 265 5.61 -0.05 -5.06
N CYS A 266 6.09 0.19 -3.83
CA CYS A 266 7.49 -0.09 -3.48
C CYS A 266 7.89 -1.58 -3.58
N ALA A 267 6.92 -2.52 -3.59
CA ALA A 267 7.19 -3.94 -3.84
C ALA A 267 7.23 -4.31 -5.33
N GLY A 268 6.96 -3.35 -6.22
CA GLY A 268 6.76 -3.55 -7.65
C GLY A 268 7.87 -4.32 -8.34
N TRP A 269 9.14 -4.05 -7.99
CA TRP A 269 10.25 -4.76 -8.62
C TRP A 269 10.24 -6.27 -8.31
N LEU A 270 10.01 -6.66 -7.05
CA LEU A 270 9.95 -8.08 -6.68
C LEU A 270 8.73 -8.79 -7.29
N TYR A 271 7.60 -8.07 -7.42
CA TYR A 271 6.44 -8.58 -8.17
C TYR A 271 6.78 -8.79 -9.65
N ALA A 272 7.47 -7.82 -10.27
CA ALA A 272 7.87 -7.92 -11.67
C ALA A 272 8.91 -9.02 -11.92
N LEU A 273 9.85 -9.24 -10.97
CA LEU A 273 10.77 -10.39 -11.02
C LEU A 273 9.99 -11.72 -11.03
N GLU A 274 8.98 -11.88 -10.18
CA GLU A 274 8.18 -13.12 -10.15
C GLU A 274 7.34 -13.28 -11.42
N VAL A 275 6.76 -12.21 -11.97
CA VAL A 275 6.03 -12.25 -13.24
C VAL A 275 6.97 -12.64 -14.39
N GLY A 276 8.16 -12.02 -14.47
CA GLY A 276 9.17 -12.37 -15.49
C GLY A 276 9.64 -13.81 -15.35
N ARG A 277 9.89 -14.27 -14.11
CA ARG A 277 10.23 -15.66 -13.82
C ARG A 277 9.10 -16.62 -14.26
N ALA A 278 7.85 -16.28 -13.97
CA ALA A 278 6.70 -17.09 -14.37
C ALA A 278 6.54 -17.14 -15.90
N PHE A 279 6.81 -16.06 -16.62
CA PHE A 279 6.78 -16.03 -18.08
C PHE A 279 7.84 -16.95 -18.68
N ILE A 280 9.07 -16.92 -18.16
CA ILE A 280 10.14 -17.81 -18.61
C ILE A 280 9.75 -19.28 -18.35
N ARG A 281 9.27 -19.58 -17.14
CA ARG A 281 8.84 -20.95 -16.81
C ARG A 281 7.61 -21.42 -17.57
N GLY A 282 6.71 -20.51 -17.93
CA GLY A 282 5.52 -20.78 -18.74
C GLY A 282 5.80 -20.85 -20.25
N GLY A 283 7.06 -20.62 -20.69
CA GLY A 283 7.44 -20.64 -22.09
C GLY A 283 7.00 -19.40 -22.88
N THR A 284 6.58 -18.32 -22.23
CA THR A 284 6.20 -17.07 -22.88
C THR A 284 7.41 -16.35 -23.49
N GLY A 285 8.59 -16.53 -22.93
CA GLY A 285 9.85 -16.00 -23.44
C GLY A 285 11.04 -16.61 -22.67
N LYS A 286 12.24 -16.43 -23.18
CA LYS A 286 13.49 -16.90 -22.56
C LYS A 286 14.28 -15.77 -21.89
N ARG A 287 14.14 -14.53 -22.36
CA ARG A 287 14.86 -13.35 -21.92
C ARG A 287 13.89 -12.21 -21.62
N ILE A 288 13.64 -11.97 -20.34
CA ILE A 288 12.72 -10.94 -19.87
C ILE A 288 13.51 -9.86 -19.15
N LEU A 289 13.40 -8.63 -19.64
CA LEU A 289 13.93 -7.45 -18.98
C LEU A 289 12.93 -6.97 -17.93
N VAL A 290 13.35 -6.88 -16.69
CA VAL A 290 12.58 -6.29 -15.58
C VAL A 290 13.22 -4.96 -15.21
N VAL A 291 12.44 -3.89 -15.24
CA VAL A 291 12.92 -2.53 -15.01
C VAL A 291 12.05 -1.81 -14.00
N THR A 292 12.65 -0.95 -13.23
CA THR A 292 11.96 0.04 -12.40
C THR A 292 12.44 1.42 -12.74
N ALA A 293 11.56 2.40 -12.77
CA ALA A 293 11.96 3.80 -12.84
C ALA A 293 10.91 4.67 -12.14
N GLU A 294 11.36 5.50 -11.24
CA GLU A 294 10.51 6.30 -10.36
C GLU A 294 11.01 7.73 -10.28
N LEU A 295 10.14 8.70 -10.54
CA LEU A 295 10.38 10.12 -10.32
C LEU A 295 9.48 10.61 -9.18
N LEU A 296 9.78 10.18 -7.96
CA LEU A 296 8.95 10.53 -6.80
C LEU A 296 9.03 12.00 -6.43
N SER A 297 10.09 12.70 -6.85
CA SER A 297 10.19 14.15 -6.71
C SER A 297 9.00 14.90 -7.32
N ARG A 298 8.38 14.33 -8.39
CA ARG A 298 7.24 14.92 -9.09
C ARG A 298 5.94 14.87 -8.28
N ILE A 299 5.84 13.94 -7.34
CA ILE A 299 4.63 13.68 -6.54
C ILE A 299 4.88 13.81 -5.03
N THR A 300 6.01 14.36 -4.63
CA THR A 300 6.32 14.68 -3.24
C THR A 300 5.96 16.12 -2.95
N ASN A 301 5.18 16.36 -1.89
CA ASN A 301 4.87 17.71 -1.45
C ASN A 301 6.10 18.30 -0.71
N PRO A 302 6.76 19.35 -1.25
CA PRO A 302 7.95 19.92 -0.62
C PRO A 302 7.67 20.64 0.70
N LYS A 303 6.39 20.79 1.08
CA LYS A 303 5.95 21.42 2.33
C LYS A 303 5.38 20.43 3.33
N ASP A 304 5.30 19.16 3.00
CA ASP A 304 4.83 18.11 3.90
C ASP A 304 5.98 17.53 4.70
N LYS A 305 5.99 17.73 6.02
CA LYS A 305 7.03 17.24 6.93
C LYS A 305 7.15 15.72 7.02
N GLU A 306 6.11 14.98 6.62
CA GLU A 306 6.12 13.50 6.67
C GLU A 306 6.80 12.90 5.44
N THR A 307 6.72 13.55 4.28
CA THR A 307 7.17 13.00 2.99
C THR A 307 8.32 13.74 2.34
N ALA A 308 8.46 15.06 2.54
CA ALA A 308 9.45 15.90 1.87
C ALA A 308 10.90 15.40 2.01
N PHE A 309 11.23 14.78 3.15
CA PHE A 309 12.60 14.32 3.44
C PHE A 309 12.89 12.90 3.01
N LEU A 310 11.89 12.16 2.46
CA LEU A 310 12.03 10.72 2.24
C LEU A 310 12.44 10.38 0.81
N PHE A 311 11.72 10.90 -0.16
CA PHE A 311 11.71 10.36 -1.51
C PHE A 311 12.82 10.90 -2.41
N GLY A 312 13.31 10.03 -3.29
CA GLY A 312 14.24 10.34 -4.35
C GLY A 312 13.86 9.66 -5.67
N ASP A 313 14.57 9.99 -6.74
CA ASP A 313 14.37 9.48 -8.09
C ASP A 313 15.45 8.49 -8.47
N GLY A 314 15.12 7.52 -9.30
CA GLY A 314 16.06 6.55 -9.81
C GLY A 314 15.44 5.42 -10.60
N SER A 315 16.31 4.58 -11.15
CA SER A 315 15.97 3.42 -11.97
C SER A 315 16.89 2.25 -11.68
N GLY A 316 16.35 1.03 -11.81
CA GLY A 316 17.13 -0.20 -11.79
C GLY A 316 16.60 -1.21 -12.79
N ALA A 317 17.45 -2.10 -13.27
CA ALA A 317 17.11 -3.10 -14.27
C ALA A 317 17.78 -4.44 -13.97
N ALA A 318 17.12 -5.53 -14.39
CA ALA A 318 17.66 -6.88 -14.38
C ALA A 318 17.23 -7.64 -15.65
N VAL A 319 18.15 -8.39 -16.23
CA VAL A 319 17.85 -9.33 -17.32
C VAL A 319 17.63 -10.71 -16.73
N LEU A 320 16.41 -11.21 -16.81
CA LEU A 320 16.09 -12.59 -16.47
C LEU A 320 16.28 -13.51 -17.68
N THR A 321 16.82 -14.70 -17.45
CA THR A 321 17.04 -15.69 -18.51
C THR A 321 16.88 -17.12 -17.99
N SER A 322 16.51 -18.03 -18.90
CA SER A 322 16.64 -19.48 -18.70
C SER A 322 17.95 -20.04 -19.23
N ASP A 323 18.77 -19.23 -19.88
CA ASP A 323 20.07 -19.67 -20.39
C ASP A 323 21.02 -20.00 -19.22
N ALA A 324 21.95 -20.91 -19.43
CA ALA A 324 22.96 -21.27 -18.44
C ALA A 324 23.90 -20.07 -18.16
N GLY A 325 24.19 -19.87 -16.91
CA GLY A 325 25.02 -18.73 -16.43
C GLY A 325 24.17 -17.60 -15.83
N GLY A 326 24.74 -16.91 -14.86
CA GLY A 326 24.06 -15.88 -14.08
C GLY A 326 23.66 -16.35 -12.68
N HIS A 327 23.00 -15.46 -11.96
CA HIS A 327 22.68 -15.61 -10.53
C HIS A 327 21.31 -16.26 -10.39
N ARG A 328 21.22 -17.35 -9.65
CA ARG A 328 19.98 -18.15 -9.55
C ARG A 328 18.89 -17.42 -8.78
N LEU A 329 17.80 -17.10 -9.48
CA LEU A 329 16.64 -16.45 -8.91
C LEU A 329 15.58 -17.48 -8.48
N HIS A 330 15.34 -17.56 -7.17
CA HIS A 330 14.28 -18.39 -6.62
C HIS A 330 12.92 -17.70 -6.68
N ARG A 331 11.86 -18.48 -6.45
CA ARG A 331 10.47 -17.97 -6.42
C ARG A 331 10.31 -16.90 -5.35
N MET A 332 9.67 -15.77 -5.72
CA MET A 332 9.31 -14.73 -4.76
C MET A 332 8.05 -15.11 -3.97
N SER A 333 8.04 -14.82 -2.68
CA SER A 333 6.87 -14.90 -1.81
C SER A 333 6.12 -13.57 -1.86
N LEU A 334 5.00 -13.54 -2.59
CA LEU A 334 4.15 -12.34 -2.74
C LEU A 334 2.93 -12.45 -1.84
N SER A 335 2.48 -11.34 -1.25
CA SER A 335 1.22 -11.24 -0.50
C SER A 335 0.79 -9.77 -0.35
N GLY A 336 -0.39 -9.53 0.20
CA GLY A 336 -0.91 -8.19 0.45
C GLY A 336 -1.83 -8.14 1.66
N ASP A 337 -2.13 -6.92 2.11
CA ASP A 337 -3.15 -6.60 3.11
C ASP A 337 -3.91 -5.33 2.69
N ALA A 338 -5.09 -5.53 2.13
CA ALA A 338 -5.93 -4.44 1.66
C ALA A 338 -6.62 -3.66 2.79
N ASN A 339 -6.60 -4.15 4.04
CA ASN A 339 -7.17 -3.41 5.17
C ASN A 339 -6.34 -2.15 5.50
N ALA A 340 -5.08 -2.11 5.08
CA ALA A 340 -4.22 -0.94 5.25
C ALA A 340 -4.12 -0.07 3.99
N TYR A 341 -5.14 -0.09 3.12
CA TYR A 341 -5.19 0.61 1.83
C TYR A 341 -4.87 2.11 1.95
N ASP A 342 -5.42 2.77 2.97
CA ASP A 342 -5.29 4.23 3.14
C ASP A 342 -3.97 4.67 3.79
N ALA A 343 -3.11 3.72 4.23
CA ALA A 343 -1.87 4.05 4.95
C ALA A 343 -0.85 4.82 4.09
N ILE A 344 -0.82 4.55 2.79
CA ILE A 344 -0.02 5.29 1.80
C ILE A 344 -0.84 5.38 0.53
N GLN A 345 -1.11 6.60 0.06
CA GLN A 345 -1.93 6.78 -1.13
C GLN A 345 -1.59 8.08 -1.88
N ARG A 346 -1.92 8.10 -3.16
CA ARG A 346 -2.02 9.28 -4.01
C ARG A 346 -3.38 9.25 -4.69
N THR A 347 -4.30 10.07 -4.24
CA THR A 347 -5.71 9.98 -4.66
C THR A 347 -6.01 10.71 -5.96
N GLY A 348 -5.11 11.58 -6.44
CA GLY A 348 -5.25 12.31 -7.69
C GLY A 348 -4.44 11.74 -8.85
N GLY A 349 -4.85 12.03 -10.07
CA GLY A 349 -4.20 11.59 -11.30
C GLY A 349 -4.72 10.28 -11.89
N GLY A 350 -5.69 9.62 -11.23
CA GLY A 350 -6.38 8.44 -11.75
C GLY A 350 -7.82 8.74 -12.16
N ALA A 351 -8.58 7.72 -12.54
CA ALA A 351 -9.97 7.87 -13.01
C ALA A 351 -10.92 8.46 -11.96
N LEU A 352 -10.67 8.19 -10.67
CA LEU A 352 -11.48 8.74 -9.58
C LEU A 352 -11.31 10.28 -9.45
N ARG A 353 -10.11 10.79 -9.70
CA ARG A 353 -9.75 12.22 -9.69
C ARG A 353 -8.78 12.49 -10.85
N PRO A 354 -9.30 12.69 -12.07
CA PRO A 354 -8.50 12.54 -13.29
C PRO A 354 -7.43 13.60 -13.50
N VAL A 355 -7.67 14.86 -13.20
CA VAL A 355 -6.69 15.95 -13.44
C VAL A 355 -6.83 17.00 -12.34
N PRO A 356 -5.78 17.77 -12.01
CA PRO A 356 -5.95 18.90 -11.11
C PRO A 356 -7.01 19.83 -11.66
N HIS A 357 -7.98 20.17 -10.84
CA HIS A 357 -8.93 21.22 -11.21
C HIS A 357 -8.14 22.52 -11.39
N PRO A 358 -8.39 23.32 -12.44
CA PRO A 358 -7.65 24.55 -12.69
C PRO A 358 -7.66 25.55 -11.54
N SER A 359 -8.63 25.45 -10.62
CA SER A 359 -8.75 26.30 -9.43
C SER A 359 -7.67 26.09 -8.34
N GLY A 360 -6.80 25.08 -8.50
CA GLY A 360 -5.68 24.86 -7.57
C GLY A 360 -6.05 24.30 -6.19
N SER A 361 -7.34 24.09 -5.87
CA SER A 361 -7.80 23.62 -4.57
C SER A 361 -7.51 22.12 -4.30
N ASP A 362 -7.18 21.35 -5.34
CA ASP A 362 -7.00 19.89 -5.28
C ASP A 362 -5.54 19.44 -5.41
N ARG A 363 -4.57 20.34 -5.27
CA ARG A 363 -3.14 19.99 -5.45
C ARG A 363 -2.66 18.91 -4.48
N ASP A 364 -3.18 18.88 -3.27
CA ASP A 364 -2.76 17.93 -2.24
C ASP A 364 -3.05 16.47 -2.64
N HIS A 365 -4.08 16.22 -3.45
CA HIS A 365 -4.40 14.89 -3.95
C HIS A 365 -3.39 14.34 -4.98
N PHE A 366 -2.56 15.22 -5.57
CA PHE A 366 -1.51 14.84 -6.50
C PHE A 366 -0.22 14.40 -5.82
N TYR A 367 -0.08 14.70 -4.54
CA TYR A 367 1.07 14.31 -3.76
C TYR A 367 0.81 13.00 -3.02
N LEU A 368 1.88 12.26 -2.78
CA LEU A 368 1.85 11.10 -1.90
C LEU A 368 1.50 11.56 -0.48
N GLN A 369 0.56 10.86 0.12
CA GLN A 369 0.13 11.02 1.50
C GLN A 369 0.47 9.76 2.28
N MET A 370 0.95 9.88 3.51
CA MET A 370 1.40 8.76 4.30
C MET A 370 1.08 8.94 5.79
N ASP A 371 0.51 7.91 6.42
CA ASP A 371 0.51 7.76 7.88
C ASP A 371 1.81 7.09 8.31
N GLY A 372 2.82 7.89 8.66
CA GLY A 372 4.15 7.38 9.02
C GLY A 372 4.14 6.41 10.21
N GLY A 373 3.23 6.59 11.18
CA GLY A 373 3.12 5.73 12.35
C GLY A 373 2.56 4.34 12.03
N ALA A 374 1.48 4.28 11.25
CA ALA A 374 0.87 3.04 10.80
C ALA A 374 1.82 2.26 9.87
N VAL A 375 2.45 2.97 8.92
CA VAL A 375 3.42 2.39 7.98
C VAL A 375 4.63 1.81 8.69
N PHE A 376 5.19 2.50 9.68
CA PHE A 376 6.36 2.00 10.43
C PHE A 376 6.10 0.64 11.08
N LYS A 377 4.97 0.50 11.80
CA LYS A 377 4.61 -0.76 12.48
C LYS A 377 4.38 -1.90 11.50
N ALA A 378 3.62 -1.64 10.43
CA ALA A 378 3.33 -2.62 9.38
C ALA A 378 4.60 -3.04 8.65
N ALA A 379 5.49 -2.10 8.32
CA ALA A 379 6.72 -2.35 7.60
C ALA A 379 7.69 -3.24 8.39
N VAL A 380 7.98 -2.93 9.67
CA VAL A 380 8.90 -3.74 10.49
C VAL A 380 8.42 -5.20 10.55
N LYS A 381 7.11 -5.41 10.77
CA LYS A 381 6.54 -6.76 10.78
C LYS A 381 6.69 -7.44 9.42
N ALA A 382 6.26 -6.80 8.36
CA ALA A 382 6.20 -7.40 7.03
C ALA A 382 7.59 -7.70 6.45
N PHE A 383 8.57 -6.81 6.62
CA PHE A 383 9.96 -7.08 6.23
C PHE A 383 10.51 -8.31 6.94
N ALA A 384 10.35 -8.37 8.27
CA ALA A 384 10.83 -9.49 9.06
C ALA A 384 10.13 -10.80 8.66
N ASP A 385 8.81 -10.80 8.53
CA ASP A 385 8.03 -11.96 8.11
C ASP A 385 8.50 -12.48 6.74
N LYS A 386 8.80 -11.59 5.76
CA LYS A 386 9.29 -11.98 4.43
C LYS A 386 10.70 -12.56 4.47
N ILE A 387 11.58 -12.04 5.30
CA ILE A 387 12.93 -12.61 5.52
C ILE A 387 12.81 -13.98 6.19
N GLU A 388 12.03 -14.10 7.27
CA GLU A 388 11.81 -15.36 8.00
C GLU A 388 11.18 -16.44 7.12
N VAL A 389 10.16 -16.10 6.32
CA VAL A 389 9.53 -17.00 5.34
C VAL A 389 10.55 -17.47 4.30
N THR A 390 11.36 -16.55 3.77
CA THR A 390 12.40 -16.91 2.79
C THR A 390 13.45 -17.83 3.40
N MET A 391 13.96 -17.53 4.59
CA MET A 391 14.91 -18.41 5.29
C MET A 391 14.30 -19.80 5.52
N LYS A 392 13.07 -19.88 6.01
CA LYS A 392 12.37 -21.14 6.23
C LYS A 392 12.18 -21.97 4.95
N GLN A 393 11.78 -21.32 3.86
CA GLN A 393 11.57 -21.98 2.55
C GLN A 393 12.85 -22.61 1.99
N HIS A 394 14.00 -22.03 2.30
CA HIS A 394 15.31 -22.46 1.79
C HIS A 394 16.18 -23.12 2.84
N GLY A 395 15.66 -23.41 4.03
CA GLY A 395 16.39 -24.08 5.13
C GLY A 395 17.59 -23.26 5.63
N LEU A 396 17.51 -21.93 5.58
CA LEU A 396 18.60 -21.04 5.97
C LEU A 396 18.46 -20.61 7.43
N THR A 397 19.61 -20.53 8.11
CA THR A 397 19.76 -19.84 9.40
C THR A 397 20.27 -18.42 9.17
N PRO A 398 20.11 -17.47 10.12
CA PRO A 398 20.55 -16.09 9.95
C PRO A 398 22.03 -15.91 9.60
N ASP A 399 22.91 -16.75 10.13
CA ASP A 399 24.35 -16.75 9.85
C ASP A 399 24.68 -17.16 8.41
N GLN A 400 23.84 -18.03 7.80
CA GLN A 400 23.97 -18.49 6.42
C GLN A 400 23.48 -17.50 5.38
N VAL A 401 22.81 -16.42 5.79
CA VAL A 401 22.44 -15.31 4.90
C VAL A 401 23.69 -14.48 4.63
N GLY A 402 24.08 -14.38 3.35
CA GLY A 402 25.19 -13.52 2.92
C GLY A 402 24.79 -12.04 3.05
N TRP A 403 23.71 -11.67 2.38
CA TRP A 403 23.25 -10.29 2.32
C TRP A 403 21.72 -10.19 2.37
N VAL A 404 21.22 -9.05 2.84
CA VAL A 404 19.84 -8.61 2.68
C VAL A 404 19.83 -7.36 1.81
N VAL A 405 19.09 -7.37 0.72
CA VAL A 405 18.85 -6.21 -0.15
C VAL A 405 17.39 -5.78 0.03
N PRO A 406 17.12 -4.90 1.01
CA PRO A 406 15.77 -4.48 1.35
C PRO A 406 15.33 -3.28 0.51
N HIS A 407 14.02 -3.07 0.40
CA HIS A 407 13.49 -1.76 0.05
C HIS A 407 14.01 -0.69 1.02
N GLN A 408 14.53 0.40 0.49
CA GLN A 408 15.15 1.51 1.23
C GLN A 408 14.08 2.46 1.80
N ALA A 409 13.21 1.95 2.68
CA ALA A 409 12.07 2.70 3.19
C ALA A 409 12.50 3.77 4.23
N ASN A 410 13.24 3.34 5.23
CA ASN A 410 13.74 4.16 6.34
C ASN A 410 14.78 3.35 7.13
N GLU A 411 15.90 3.95 7.48
CA GLU A 411 16.98 3.25 8.19
C GLU A 411 16.56 2.67 9.54
N ARG A 412 15.69 3.38 10.27
CA ARG A 412 15.18 2.91 11.58
C ARG A 412 14.36 1.63 11.46
N ILE A 413 13.56 1.51 10.37
CA ILE A 413 12.82 0.29 10.07
C ILE A 413 13.81 -0.86 9.87
N LEU A 414 14.84 -0.67 9.04
CA LEU A 414 15.79 -1.73 8.69
C LEU A 414 16.65 -2.16 9.89
N LYS A 415 17.04 -1.23 10.76
CA LYS A 415 17.70 -1.55 12.05
C LYS A 415 16.78 -2.39 12.97
N ALA A 416 15.50 -2.07 13.04
CA ALA A 416 14.53 -2.85 13.84
C ALA A 416 14.31 -4.25 13.23
N VAL A 417 14.28 -4.36 11.91
CA VAL A 417 14.18 -5.64 11.19
C VAL A 417 15.40 -6.51 11.45
N SER A 418 16.61 -5.97 11.26
CA SER A 418 17.89 -6.67 11.53
C SER A 418 17.89 -7.30 12.93
N LYS A 419 17.55 -6.51 13.96
CA LYS A 419 17.45 -6.98 15.34
C LYS A 419 16.42 -8.10 15.51
N ARG A 420 15.27 -8.01 14.82
CA ARG A 420 14.19 -9.00 14.95
C ARG A 420 14.54 -10.34 14.31
N VAL A 421 15.14 -10.30 13.10
CA VAL A 421 15.46 -11.53 12.35
C VAL A 421 16.80 -12.16 12.71
N GLY A 422 17.60 -11.50 13.57
CA GLY A 422 18.91 -11.98 14.01
C GLY A 422 20.00 -11.93 12.93
N ILE A 423 19.79 -11.19 11.84
CA ILE A 423 20.82 -10.97 10.81
C ILE A 423 21.55 -9.65 11.13
N PRO A 424 22.89 -9.62 11.23
CA PRO A 424 23.65 -8.40 11.51
C PRO A 424 23.34 -7.27 10.52
N TYR A 425 23.22 -6.02 11.03
CA TYR A 425 22.82 -4.88 10.21
C TYR A 425 23.81 -4.58 9.08
N GLU A 426 25.11 -4.87 9.27
CA GLU A 426 26.18 -4.71 8.27
C GLU A 426 26.02 -5.65 7.06
N LYS A 427 25.17 -6.68 7.16
CA LYS A 427 24.77 -7.51 6.03
C LYS A 427 23.58 -6.92 5.23
N PHE A 428 23.06 -5.76 5.64
CA PHE A 428 22.03 -5.05 4.89
C PHE A 428 22.69 -4.08 3.91
N VAL A 429 22.43 -4.26 2.63
CA VAL A 429 22.88 -3.32 1.59
C VAL A 429 22.09 -2.02 1.74
N MET A 430 22.81 -0.94 2.06
CA MET A 430 22.23 0.36 2.39
C MET A 430 22.64 1.43 1.39
N THR A 431 21.66 1.94 0.64
CA THR A 431 21.83 3.05 -0.31
C THR A 431 21.00 4.29 0.07
N ILE A 432 20.17 4.16 1.10
CA ILE A 432 19.20 5.17 1.52
C ILE A 432 19.82 6.53 1.85
N SER A 433 21.01 6.54 2.44
CA SER A 433 21.68 7.79 2.82
C SER A 433 22.01 8.69 1.62
N LYS A 434 22.31 8.08 0.45
CA LYS A 434 22.69 8.75 -0.80
C LYS A 434 21.53 9.00 -1.76
N TYR A 435 20.54 8.11 -1.75
CA TYR A 435 19.49 8.13 -2.79
C TYR A 435 18.09 8.29 -2.23
N GLY A 436 17.92 8.25 -0.89
CA GLY A 436 16.63 8.30 -0.25
C GLY A 436 15.77 7.05 -0.57
N ASN A 437 14.47 7.20 -0.42
CA ASN A 437 13.48 6.19 -0.78
C ASN A 437 13.06 6.39 -2.24
N THR A 438 13.50 5.52 -3.13
CA THR A 438 13.16 5.53 -4.56
C THR A 438 12.07 4.51 -4.91
N SER A 439 11.16 4.20 -3.96
CA SER A 439 10.02 3.27 -4.14
C SER A 439 10.45 1.91 -4.73
N ALA A 440 9.81 1.47 -5.83
CA ALA A 440 10.12 0.21 -6.50
C ALA A 440 11.58 0.12 -6.97
N ALA A 441 12.18 1.24 -7.36
CA ALA A 441 13.55 1.29 -7.83
C ALA A 441 14.59 1.03 -6.72
N SER A 442 14.23 1.15 -5.45
CA SER A 442 15.20 1.09 -4.35
C SER A 442 15.92 -0.26 -4.22
N VAL A 443 15.21 -1.38 -4.40
CA VAL A 443 15.79 -2.73 -4.31
C VAL A 443 16.66 -3.02 -5.53
N SER A 444 16.16 -2.73 -6.74
CA SER A 444 16.90 -2.92 -7.99
C SER A 444 18.15 -2.05 -8.06
N MET A 445 18.06 -0.79 -7.61
CA MET A 445 19.20 0.11 -7.51
C MET A 445 20.23 -0.39 -6.48
N ALA A 446 19.79 -0.83 -5.30
CA ALA A 446 20.69 -1.34 -4.27
C ALA A 446 21.40 -2.62 -4.74
N LEU A 447 20.72 -3.50 -5.48
CA LEU A 447 21.32 -4.68 -6.09
C LEU A 447 22.36 -4.28 -7.15
N GLY A 448 22.01 -3.38 -8.09
CA GLY A 448 22.89 -2.91 -9.14
C GLY A 448 24.12 -2.19 -8.59
N TRP A 449 23.91 -1.32 -7.60
CA TRP A 449 25.01 -0.62 -6.91
C TRP A 449 25.96 -1.60 -6.20
N ALA A 450 25.44 -2.56 -5.44
CA ALA A 450 26.26 -3.53 -4.72
C ALA A 450 27.04 -4.47 -5.67
N ALA A 451 26.45 -4.81 -6.82
CA ALA A 451 27.13 -5.58 -7.86
C ALA A 451 28.27 -4.78 -8.49
N GLU A 452 28.07 -3.48 -8.77
CA GLU A 452 29.10 -2.59 -9.34
C GLU A 452 30.25 -2.34 -8.36
N GLU A 453 29.95 -2.23 -7.05
CA GLU A 453 30.95 -2.10 -5.98
C GLU A 453 31.65 -3.43 -5.64
N GLY A 454 31.27 -4.54 -6.27
CA GLY A 454 31.87 -5.86 -6.01
C GLY A 454 31.60 -6.42 -4.61
N ILE A 455 30.47 -6.04 -3.99
CA ILE A 455 30.12 -6.46 -2.63
C ILE A 455 29.78 -7.96 -2.58
N PHE A 456 29.16 -8.47 -3.66
CA PHE A 456 28.70 -9.86 -3.70
C PHE A 456 29.76 -10.80 -4.25
N HIS A 457 29.82 -12.01 -3.68
CA HIS A 457 30.73 -13.08 -4.10
C HIS A 457 29.93 -14.29 -4.60
N PRO A 458 30.48 -15.10 -5.52
CA PRO A 458 29.83 -16.31 -6.01
C PRO A 458 29.37 -17.23 -4.86
N GLY A 459 28.09 -17.59 -4.89
CA GLY A 459 27.45 -18.41 -3.86
C GLY A 459 26.82 -17.63 -2.71
N ASP A 460 26.95 -16.32 -2.66
CA ASP A 460 26.26 -15.50 -1.65
C ASP A 460 24.74 -15.69 -1.74
N ARG A 461 24.11 -15.89 -0.59
CA ARG A 461 22.66 -16.00 -0.43
C ARG A 461 22.11 -14.63 -0.09
N ILE A 462 21.45 -14.01 -1.07
CA ILE A 462 20.92 -12.65 -0.99
C ILE A 462 19.41 -12.72 -0.79
N ILE A 463 18.91 -12.22 0.33
CA ILE A 463 17.47 -12.13 0.59
C ILE A 463 16.96 -10.75 0.19
N PHE A 464 15.96 -10.74 -0.69
CA PHE A 464 15.17 -9.54 -0.99
C PHE A 464 13.98 -9.42 -0.07
N CYS A 465 13.61 -8.20 0.33
CA CYS A 465 12.36 -7.91 1.02
C CYS A 465 11.85 -6.50 0.72
N SER A 466 10.55 -6.38 0.52
CA SER A 466 9.90 -5.09 0.24
C SER A 466 8.48 -5.03 0.78
N VAL A 467 8.08 -3.81 1.10
CA VAL A 467 6.72 -3.42 1.50
C VAL A 467 6.31 -2.22 0.68
N GLY A 468 5.18 -2.28 0.01
CA GLY A 468 4.62 -1.19 -0.79
C GLY A 468 3.23 -0.77 -0.31
N ALA A 469 2.76 0.36 -0.85
CA ALA A 469 1.37 0.80 -0.66
C ALA A 469 0.39 -0.28 -1.13
N GLY A 470 -0.77 -0.34 -0.47
CA GLY A 470 -1.80 -1.30 -0.79
C GLY A 470 -2.36 -2.11 0.38
N LEU A 471 -1.62 -2.63 1.41
CA LEU A 471 -0.19 -2.86 1.39
C LEU A 471 0.16 -4.09 0.55
N THR A 472 1.31 -4.04 -0.11
CA THR A 472 1.87 -5.15 -0.88
C THR A 472 3.18 -5.61 -0.22
N PHE A 473 3.41 -6.92 -0.18
CA PHE A 473 4.57 -7.51 0.48
C PHE A 473 5.27 -8.48 -0.47
N ALA A 474 6.59 -8.42 -0.52
CA ALA A 474 7.38 -9.35 -1.32
C ALA A 474 8.69 -9.71 -0.64
N GLY A 475 9.16 -10.93 -0.86
CA GLY A 475 10.48 -11.41 -0.45
C GLY A 475 10.90 -12.63 -1.24
N GLY A 476 12.21 -12.91 -1.29
CA GLY A 476 12.73 -14.06 -2.00
C GLY A 476 14.23 -14.15 -1.94
N LEU A 477 14.79 -15.20 -2.54
CA LEU A 477 16.19 -15.55 -2.53
C LEU A 477 16.81 -15.42 -3.92
N LEU A 478 17.98 -14.81 -3.97
CA LEU A 478 18.92 -14.85 -5.08
C LEU A 478 20.20 -15.54 -4.58
N VAL A 479 20.73 -16.45 -5.35
CA VAL A 479 22.09 -16.99 -5.15
C VAL A 479 22.98 -16.35 -6.18
N TRP A 480 23.96 -15.55 -5.70
CA TRP A 480 24.84 -14.75 -6.54
C TRP A 480 25.90 -15.57 -7.28
#